data_dee9e61d630f99ca1e7f4f191ea66b47
#
_entry.id   dee9e61d630f99ca1e7f4f191ea66b47
#
_cell.length_a   1.000
_cell.length_b   1.000
_cell.length_c   1.000
_cell.angle_alpha   90.00
_cell.angle_beta   90.00
_cell.angle_gamma   90.00
#
_symmetry.space_group_name_H-M   'P 1'
#
loop_
_entity.id
_entity.type
_entity.pdbx_description
1 polymer ?
#
loop_
_entity_poly.entity_id
_entity_poly.type
_entity_poly.pdbx_seq_one_letter_code
_entity_poly.pdbx_strand_id
1 'polypeptide(L)'
;PVLQAIFSGSSREAWEASGQGLTARDLGMNVSLPEVDGRVLSRAVSFKAAARYDERVETNIVSLDPVEDRIRFVAKLAAGWARLRRANPGERRIALVMANYPNRDGRLGNGVGLDTPASTMEVLRAMAAE
;
A
#
# COMPACT_ATOMS: atom_id res chain seq x y z
N PRO A 1 5.96 -11.71 1.70
CA PRO A 1 5.07 -10.95 0.82
C PRO A 1 5.85 -10.34 -0.35
N VAL A 2 5.17 -10.07 -1.46
CA VAL A 2 5.69 -9.33 -2.61
C VAL A 2 5.13 -7.91 -2.51
N LEU A 3 6.00 -6.90 -2.53
CA LEU A 3 5.59 -5.50 -2.52
C LEU A 3 5.45 -5.00 -3.96
N GLN A 4 4.37 -4.27 -4.22
CA GLN A 4 4.14 -3.59 -5.49
C GLN A 4 4.55 -2.12 -5.36
N ALA A 5 5.65 -1.75 -6.01
CA ALA A 5 6.00 -0.36 -6.25
C ALA A 5 5.36 0.11 -7.57
N ILE A 6 4.86 1.33 -7.61
CA ILE A 6 4.11 1.86 -8.75
C ILE A 6 4.96 2.88 -9.51
N PHE A 7 5.06 2.68 -10.82
CA PHE A 7 5.65 3.64 -11.76
C PHE A 7 4.48 4.27 -12.53
N SER A 8 4.15 5.52 -12.19
CA SER A 8 2.98 6.19 -12.78
C SER A 8 3.23 6.55 -14.25
N GLY A 9 2.25 6.28 -15.08
CA GLY A 9 2.22 6.67 -16.49
C GLY A 9 1.86 8.13 -16.73
N SER A 10 1.48 8.89 -15.69
CA SER A 10 1.23 10.33 -15.75
C SER A 10 2.43 11.13 -15.24
N SER A 11 2.49 12.42 -15.61
CA SER A 11 3.47 13.33 -15.04
C SER A 11 3.11 13.67 -13.57
N ARG A 12 4.09 14.15 -12.81
CA ARG A 12 3.89 14.55 -11.43
C ARG A 12 2.92 15.72 -11.31
N GLU A 13 3.05 16.70 -12.20
CA GLU A 13 2.18 17.88 -12.24
C GLU A 13 0.72 17.48 -12.49
N ALA A 14 0.47 16.57 -13.44
CA ALA A 14 -0.87 16.10 -13.73
C ALA A 14 -1.47 15.33 -12.53
N TRP A 15 -0.65 14.56 -11.83
CA TRP A 15 -1.07 13.84 -10.62
C TRP A 15 -1.37 14.80 -9.46
N GLU A 16 -0.54 15.83 -9.24
CA GLU A 16 -0.71 16.83 -8.18
C GLU A 16 -1.91 17.75 -8.46
N ALA A 17 -2.19 18.05 -9.73
CA ALA A 17 -3.33 18.88 -10.14
C ALA A 17 -4.68 18.19 -10.04
N SER A 18 -4.70 16.86 -9.88
CA SER A 18 -5.93 16.06 -9.87
C SER A 18 -6.18 15.43 -8.50
N GLY A 19 -7.37 15.65 -7.94
CA GLY A 19 -7.83 14.93 -6.73
C GLY A 19 -8.11 13.44 -6.96
N GLN A 20 -8.05 12.95 -8.20
CA GLN A 20 -8.27 11.54 -8.55
C GLN A 20 -7.07 10.65 -8.23
N GLY A 21 -5.88 11.21 -8.09
CA GLY A 21 -4.64 10.44 -7.87
C GLY A 21 -4.15 9.75 -9.15
N LEU A 22 -3.97 8.42 -9.12
CA LEU A 22 -3.52 7.64 -10.27
C LEU A 22 -4.59 7.58 -11.37
N THR A 23 -4.15 7.49 -12.64
CA THR A 23 -5.06 7.29 -13.77
C THR A 23 -5.79 5.94 -13.67
N ALA A 24 -6.94 5.82 -14.35
CA ALA A 24 -7.68 4.54 -14.40
C ALA A 24 -6.81 3.39 -14.94
N ARG A 25 -5.92 3.67 -15.92
CA ARG A 25 -4.97 2.70 -16.44
C ARG A 25 -3.95 2.27 -15.38
N ASP A 26 -3.37 3.23 -14.66
CA ASP A 26 -2.42 2.93 -13.58
C ASP A 26 -3.10 2.15 -12.45
N LEU A 27 -4.35 2.50 -12.10
CA LEU A 27 -5.13 1.77 -11.10
C LEU A 27 -5.37 0.32 -11.54
N GLY A 28 -5.79 0.09 -12.78
CA GLY A 28 -6.00 -1.27 -13.29
C GLY A 28 -4.73 -2.10 -13.26
N MET A 29 -3.64 -1.57 -13.84
CA MET A 29 -2.40 -2.33 -14.06
C MET A 29 -1.51 -2.43 -12.82
N ASN A 30 -1.46 -1.37 -12.00
CA ASN A 30 -0.50 -1.28 -10.90
C ASN A 30 -1.11 -1.42 -9.52
N VAL A 31 -2.45 -1.44 -9.41
CA VAL A 31 -3.17 -1.62 -8.15
C VAL A 31 -4.06 -2.87 -8.23
N SER A 32 -5.10 -2.86 -9.06
CA SER A 32 -6.11 -3.93 -9.05
C SER A 32 -5.55 -5.30 -9.44
N LEU A 33 -4.79 -5.40 -10.54
CA LEU A 33 -4.20 -6.67 -10.94
C LEU A 33 -3.17 -7.20 -9.92
N PRO A 34 -2.22 -6.39 -9.41
CA PRO A 34 -1.33 -6.83 -8.35
C PRO A 34 -2.04 -7.22 -7.05
N GLU A 35 -3.15 -6.55 -6.71
CA GLU A 35 -3.94 -6.90 -5.53
C GLU A 35 -4.59 -8.28 -5.66
N VAL A 36 -5.14 -8.61 -6.84
CA VAL A 36 -5.67 -9.94 -7.14
C VAL A 36 -4.58 -11.02 -7.04
N ASP A 37 -3.33 -10.69 -7.39
CA ASP A 37 -2.16 -11.56 -7.21
C ASP A 37 -1.69 -11.68 -5.75
N GLY A 38 -2.35 -11.02 -4.81
CA GLY A 38 -1.98 -11.03 -3.38
C GLY A 38 -0.73 -10.21 -3.06
N ARG A 39 -0.39 -9.23 -3.89
CA ARG A 39 0.74 -8.31 -3.63
C ARG A 39 0.33 -7.23 -2.64
N VAL A 40 1.26 -6.84 -1.80
CA VAL A 40 1.09 -5.70 -0.87
C VAL A 40 1.34 -4.40 -1.63
N LEU A 41 0.30 -3.62 -1.78
CA LEU A 41 0.38 -2.33 -2.47
C LEU A 41 1.20 -1.31 -1.68
N SER A 42 1.92 -0.46 -2.38
CA SER A 42 2.67 0.65 -1.77
C SER A 42 2.34 1.99 -2.46
N ARG A 43 3.33 2.76 -2.82
CA ARG A 43 3.15 4.09 -3.41
C ARG A 43 3.70 4.16 -4.83
N ALA A 44 3.20 5.12 -5.60
CA ALA A 44 3.88 5.55 -6.81
C ALA A 44 5.23 6.17 -6.43
N VAL A 45 6.32 5.61 -6.93
CA VAL A 45 7.70 6.01 -6.61
C VAL A 45 8.35 6.83 -7.71
N SER A 46 7.75 6.86 -8.89
CA SER A 46 8.18 7.69 -10.01
C SER A 46 7.00 8.10 -10.88
N PHE A 47 7.19 9.18 -11.61
CA PHE A 47 6.23 9.72 -12.55
C PHE A 47 6.88 9.90 -13.91
N LYS A 48 6.05 9.95 -14.97
CA LYS A 48 6.53 10.17 -16.31
C LYS A 48 7.13 11.57 -16.44
N ALA A 49 8.40 11.66 -16.81
CA ALA A 49 9.07 12.92 -17.08
C ALA A 49 8.63 13.49 -18.44
N ALA A 50 8.96 14.76 -18.67
CA ALA A 50 8.78 15.39 -19.96
C ALA A 50 9.53 14.59 -21.03
N ALA A 51 8.85 14.32 -22.14
CA ALA A 51 9.45 13.61 -23.25
C ALA A 51 10.49 14.52 -23.93
N ARG A 52 11.68 13.96 -24.20
CA ARG A 52 12.71 14.61 -25.00
C ARG A 52 12.70 13.99 -26.38
N TYR A 53 12.52 14.83 -27.41
CA TYR A 53 12.63 14.36 -28.78
C TYR A 53 14.09 14.03 -29.11
N ASP A 54 14.34 12.87 -29.68
CA ASP A 54 15.65 12.44 -30.18
C ASP A 54 15.59 12.33 -31.70
N GLU A 55 16.35 13.22 -32.38
CA GLU A 55 16.36 13.32 -33.84
C GLU A 55 16.88 12.06 -34.53
N ARG A 56 17.75 11.28 -33.89
CA ARG A 56 18.35 10.08 -34.49
C ARG A 56 17.37 8.94 -34.62
N VAL A 57 16.38 8.86 -33.73
CA VAL A 57 15.33 7.84 -33.72
C VAL A 57 13.96 8.40 -34.05
N GLU A 58 13.89 9.70 -34.35
CA GLU A 58 12.69 10.44 -34.77
C GLU A 58 11.49 10.23 -33.84
N THR A 59 11.74 10.09 -32.53
CA THR A 59 10.70 9.85 -31.55
C THR A 59 10.98 10.54 -30.21
N ASN A 60 9.94 10.64 -29.39
CA ASN A 60 10.06 11.11 -28.03
C ASN A 60 10.56 10.01 -27.09
N ILE A 61 11.70 10.25 -26.45
CA ILE A 61 12.22 9.38 -25.40
C ILE A 61 11.57 9.82 -24.08
N VAL A 62 10.87 8.90 -23.46
CA VAL A 62 10.21 9.08 -22.18
C VAL A 62 11.08 8.48 -21.08
N SER A 63 11.35 9.26 -20.04
CA SER A 63 11.97 8.78 -18.81
C SER A 63 10.99 8.83 -17.64
N LEU A 64 11.40 8.25 -16.53
CA LEU A 64 10.65 8.30 -15.27
C LEU A 64 11.45 9.12 -14.27
N ASP A 65 10.80 10.11 -13.66
CA ASP A 65 11.37 10.90 -12.57
C ASP A 65 11.10 10.23 -11.24
N PRO A 66 12.14 9.82 -10.51
CA PRO A 66 12.00 9.23 -9.19
C PRO A 66 11.63 10.27 -8.13
N VAL A 67 10.82 9.89 -7.16
CA VAL A 67 10.44 10.75 -6.02
C VAL A 67 11.06 10.18 -4.76
N GLU A 68 12.10 10.83 -4.25
CA GLU A 68 12.99 10.29 -3.23
C GLU A 68 12.27 9.92 -1.92
N ASP A 69 11.40 10.78 -1.40
CA ASP A 69 10.66 10.52 -0.15
C ASP A 69 9.75 9.29 -0.29
N ARG A 70 9.16 9.08 -1.46
CA ARG A 70 8.28 7.95 -1.77
C ARG A 70 9.08 6.65 -1.93
N ILE A 71 10.24 6.72 -2.57
CA ILE A 71 11.19 5.60 -2.65
C ILE A 71 11.66 5.21 -1.25
N ARG A 72 12.05 6.20 -0.44
CA ARG A 72 12.49 5.99 0.95
C ARG A 72 11.39 5.34 1.80
N PHE A 73 10.14 5.75 1.60
CA PHE A 73 8.99 5.10 2.26
C PHE A 73 8.88 3.63 1.88
N VAL A 74 8.92 3.30 0.59
CA VAL A 74 8.81 1.90 0.10
C VAL A 74 9.98 1.06 0.59
N ALA A 75 11.20 1.60 0.58
CA ALA A 75 12.38 0.92 1.12
C ALA A 75 12.23 0.62 2.63
N LYS A 76 11.73 1.57 3.42
CA LYS A 76 11.42 1.35 4.85
C LYS A 76 10.34 0.32 5.06
N LEU A 77 9.29 0.32 4.22
CA LEU A 77 8.23 -0.67 4.25
C LEU A 77 8.78 -2.07 3.97
N ALA A 78 9.59 -2.22 2.93
CA ALA A 78 10.25 -3.49 2.60
C ALA A 78 11.15 -3.99 3.74
N ALA A 79 11.95 -3.11 4.31
CA ALA A 79 12.78 -3.44 5.48
C ALA A 79 11.93 -3.85 6.70
N GLY A 80 10.76 -3.21 6.89
CA GLY A 80 9.78 -3.59 7.93
C GLY A 80 9.28 -5.02 7.75
N TRP A 81 8.85 -5.36 6.55
CA TRP A 81 8.41 -6.73 6.22
C TRP A 81 9.53 -7.76 6.37
N ALA A 82 10.76 -7.42 5.99
CA ALA A 82 11.91 -8.30 6.16
C ALA A 82 12.23 -8.56 7.65
N ARG A 83 12.13 -7.54 8.51
CA ARG A 83 12.27 -7.69 9.97
C ARG A 83 11.15 -8.56 10.56
N LEU A 84 9.91 -8.27 10.19
CA LEU A 84 8.75 -9.03 10.68
C LEU A 84 8.87 -10.53 10.33
N ARG A 85 9.34 -10.85 9.11
CA ARG A 85 9.54 -12.23 8.68
C ARG A 85 10.59 -12.98 9.53
N ARG A 86 11.59 -12.25 10.05
CA ARG A 86 12.70 -12.82 10.84
C ARG A 86 12.44 -12.80 12.34
N ALA A 87 11.47 -11.99 12.79
CA ALA A 87 11.13 -11.88 14.20
C ALA A 87 10.47 -13.17 14.71
N ASN A 88 10.88 -13.61 15.88
CA ASN A 88 10.18 -14.72 16.58
C ASN A 88 8.75 -14.31 16.89
N PRO A 89 7.78 -15.23 16.89
CA PRO A 89 6.39 -14.94 17.22
C PRO A 89 6.24 -14.10 18.50
N GLY A 90 6.84 -14.51 19.60
CA GLY A 90 6.78 -13.81 20.89
C GLY A 90 7.40 -12.40 20.93
N GLU A 91 8.20 -12.03 19.93
CA GLU A 91 8.80 -10.68 19.82
C GLU A 91 7.98 -9.72 18.96
N ARG A 92 6.95 -10.23 18.30
CA ARG A 92 6.11 -9.44 17.40
C ARG A 92 5.19 -8.53 18.21
N ARG A 93 5.13 -7.27 17.81
CA ARG A 93 4.18 -6.31 18.36
C ARG A 93 2.97 -6.25 17.45
N ILE A 94 1.82 -6.60 17.96
CA ILE A 94 0.57 -6.70 17.22
C ILE A 94 -0.40 -5.63 17.72
N ALA A 95 -1.03 -4.91 16.80
CA ALA A 95 -2.12 -4.00 17.08
C ALA A 95 -3.42 -4.60 16.54
N LEU A 96 -4.37 -4.88 17.41
CA LEU A 96 -5.71 -5.32 17.04
C LEU A 96 -6.61 -4.11 16.92
N VAL A 97 -6.99 -3.76 15.69
CA VAL A 97 -7.85 -2.59 15.42
C VAL A 97 -9.28 -3.06 15.22
N MET A 98 -10.15 -2.66 16.14
CA MET A 98 -11.58 -2.98 16.06
C MET A 98 -12.36 -1.85 15.41
N ALA A 99 -13.37 -2.19 14.62
CA ALA A 99 -14.24 -1.20 13.99
C ALA A 99 -15.13 -0.49 15.02
N ASN A 100 -15.43 0.78 14.76
CA ASN A 100 -16.43 1.55 15.49
C ASN A 100 -17.47 2.10 14.49
N TYR A 101 -18.37 1.24 14.05
CA TYR A 101 -19.39 1.57 13.08
C TYR A 101 -20.78 1.08 13.51
N PRO A 102 -21.81 1.93 13.49
CA PRO A 102 -21.76 3.39 13.32
C PRO A 102 -21.04 4.07 14.50
N ASN A 103 -20.50 5.24 14.25
CA ASN A 103 -19.61 5.99 15.17
C ASN A 103 -20.37 6.46 16.43
N ARG A 104 -20.58 5.55 17.38
CA ARG A 104 -21.30 5.78 18.65
C ARG A 104 -20.60 5.05 19.79
N ASP A 105 -20.51 5.69 20.96
CA ASP A 105 -19.81 5.14 22.14
C ASP A 105 -20.35 3.79 22.61
N GLY A 106 -21.65 3.54 22.45
CA GLY A 106 -22.26 2.26 22.81
C GLY A 106 -22.06 1.11 21.77
N ARG A 107 -21.26 1.32 20.74
CA ARG A 107 -21.05 0.33 19.65
C ARG A 107 -19.59 0.12 19.29
N LEU A 108 -18.70 0.31 20.24
CA LEU A 108 -17.28 0.04 20.07
C LEU A 108 -17.07 -1.45 19.73
N GLY A 109 -16.31 -1.69 18.68
CA GLY A 109 -16.06 -3.03 18.17
C GLY A 109 -17.28 -3.73 17.56
N ASN A 110 -18.33 -2.98 17.17
CA ASN A 110 -19.55 -3.58 16.63
C ASN A 110 -19.30 -4.23 15.26
N GLY A 111 -19.71 -5.47 15.14
CA GLY A 111 -19.78 -6.20 13.87
C GLY A 111 -21.11 -6.94 13.81
N VAL A 112 -21.91 -6.72 12.73
CA VAL A 112 -23.23 -7.33 12.59
C VAL A 112 -23.13 -8.85 12.62
N GLY A 113 -23.80 -9.49 13.59
CA GLY A 113 -23.78 -10.95 13.75
C GLY A 113 -22.49 -11.51 14.36
N LEU A 114 -21.54 -10.66 14.79
CA LEU A 114 -20.30 -11.08 15.41
C LEU A 114 -20.27 -10.66 16.88
N ASP A 115 -19.99 -11.60 17.78
CA ASP A 115 -19.60 -11.30 19.17
C ASP A 115 -18.13 -10.86 19.17
N THR A 116 -17.90 -9.56 18.93
CA THR A 116 -16.55 -9.01 18.83
C THR A 116 -15.75 -9.13 20.13
N PRO A 117 -16.32 -8.88 21.33
CA PRO A 117 -15.60 -9.11 22.58
C PRO A 117 -15.14 -10.54 22.76
N ALA A 118 -16.02 -11.52 22.56
CA ALA A 118 -15.66 -12.95 22.67
C ALA A 118 -14.61 -13.33 21.61
N SER A 119 -14.81 -12.94 20.37
CA SER A 119 -13.85 -13.18 19.27
C SER A 119 -12.49 -12.57 19.57
N THR A 120 -12.45 -11.36 20.12
CA THR A 120 -11.19 -10.70 20.52
C THR A 120 -10.47 -11.50 21.61
N MET A 121 -11.19 -11.99 22.61
CA MET A 121 -10.60 -12.82 23.65
C MET A 121 -10.03 -14.13 23.13
N GLU A 122 -10.71 -14.77 22.17
CA GLU A 122 -10.20 -16.00 21.54
C GLU A 122 -8.93 -15.73 20.72
N VAL A 123 -8.90 -14.62 19.96
CA VAL A 123 -7.68 -14.21 19.23
C VAL A 123 -6.52 -13.97 20.19
N LEU A 124 -6.74 -13.23 21.29
CA LEU A 124 -5.70 -12.98 22.29
C LEU A 124 -5.21 -14.27 22.99
N ARG A 125 -6.10 -15.21 23.29
CA ARG A 125 -5.72 -16.52 23.84
C ARG A 125 -4.89 -17.33 22.87
N ALA A 126 -5.30 -17.37 21.59
CA ALA A 126 -4.54 -18.06 20.55
C ALA A 126 -3.14 -17.46 20.37
N MET A 127 -3.03 -16.11 20.39
CA MET A 127 -1.73 -15.44 20.30
C MET A 127 -0.82 -15.66 21.53
N ALA A 128 -1.40 -15.86 22.70
CA ALA A 128 -0.62 -16.16 23.91
C ALA A 128 -0.13 -17.61 23.99
N ALA A 129 -0.70 -18.50 23.18
CA ALA A 129 -0.34 -19.92 23.11
C ALA A 129 0.79 -20.23 22.13
N GLU A 130 1.14 -19.29 21.24
CA GLU A 130 2.23 -19.36 20.24
C GLU A 130 3.55 -18.81 20.80
#